data_4d5fe448f176353ef6fc8766b2387d77
#
_entry.id   4d5fe448f176353ef6fc8766b2387d77
#
_cell.length_a   1.000
_cell.length_b   1.000
_cell.length_c   1.000
_cell.angle_alpha   90.00
_cell.angle_beta   90.00
_cell.angle_gamma   90.00
#
_symmetry.space_group_name_H-M   'P 1'
#
loop_
_entity.id
_entity.type
_entity.pdbx_description
1 polymer ?
#
loop_
_entity_poly.entity_id
_entity_poly.type
_entity_poly.pdbx_seq_one_letter_code
_entity_poly.pdbx_strand_id
1 'polypeptide(L)'
;IMEFYDSIGVPRDVGSRPTTDHYAIRGLLSVHWLFDDDHDDAYFAGEDMSDPAMPGFAYYGNANGYDIWENQYYIPMGFSYDYYITRSEYNALNEGSENAIGDRELAMLRAIVIEDDRVQYYEGILEHLPESMRSFTENGYLQDCLDRRERSCSSFTYTNTGFTAQIDSTQEQIIFFSVPYEAGWSAAVNGEPVAIEKVNVGFMAVVVPEGDSVTIEFTYRTPGLALGFGITLVSLALLVAYLMLMNRVRPRPA
;
A
#
# COMPACT_ATOMS: atom_id res chain seq x y z
N ILE A 1 -5.62 6.15 -1.09
CA ILE A 1 -4.76 6.18 -2.29
C ILE A 1 -4.84 7.52 -3.02
N MET A 2 -5.96 8.23 -2.93
CA MET A 2 -6.18 9.51 -3.58
C MET A 2 -5.18 10.57 -3.11
N GLU A 3 -5.08 10.76 -1.79
CA GLU A 3 -4.12 11.69 -1.18
C GLU A 3 -2.67 11.28 -1.43
N PHE A 4 -2.38 9.97 -1.53
CA PHE A 4 -1.04 9.47 -1.75
C PHE A 4 -0.49 9.90 -3.12
N TYR A 5 -1.21 9.66 -4.21
CA TYR A 5 -0.75 10.05 -5.53
C TYR A 5 -0.58 11.58 -5.67
N ASP A 6 -1.52 12.36 -5.13
CA ASP A 6 -1.39 13.82 -5.10
C ASP A 6 -0.14 14.26 -4.31
N SER A 7 0.16 13.57 -3.20
CA SER A 7 1.30 13.92 -2.34
C SER A 7 2.65 13.70 -3.00
N ILE A 8 2.74 12.79 -3.96
CA ILE A 8 3.95 12.51 -4.74
C ILE A 8 3.91 13.11 -6.16
N GLY A 9 2.92 13.97 -6.45
CA GLY A 9 2.83 14.68 -7.73
C GLY A 9 2.39 13.83 -8.92
N VAL A 10 1.87 12.63 -8.71
CA VAL A 10 1.30 11.79 -9.77
C VAL A 10 -0.13 12.24 -10.05
N PRO A 11 -0.43 12.82 -11.23
CA PRO A 11 -1.77 13.23 -11.57
C PRO A 11 -2.68 11.99 -11.69
N ARG A 12 -3.88 12.08 -11.15
CA ARG A 12 -4.85 11.00 -11.21
C ARG A 12 -5.78 11.16 -12.39
N ASP A 13 -5.58 10.36 -13.41
CA ASP A 13 -6.54 10.12 -14.49
C ASP A 13 -6.67 8.62 -14.79
N VAL A 14 -7.48 8.25 -15.77
CA VAL A 14 -7.70 6.84 -16.15
C VAL A 14 -6.44 6.19 -16.75
N GLY A 15 -5.50 6.99 -17.22
CA GLY A 15 -4.24 6.55 -17.83
C GLY A 15 -3.00 6.82 -16.98
N SER A 16 -3.16 7.25 -15.72
CA SER A 16 -2.02 7.63 -14.88
C SER A 16 -1.08 6.45 -14.68
N ARG A 17 0.11 6.58 -15.21
CA ARG A 17 1.25 5.70 -14.94
C ARG A 17 2.33 6.54 -14.27
N PRO A 18 2.79 6.21 -13.07
CA PRO A 18 3.98 6.84 -12.51
C PRO A 18 5.15 6.65 -13.47
N THR A 19 5.80 7.74 -13.86
CA THR A 19 6.97 7.72 -14.75
C THR A 19 8.14 6.95 -14.12
N THR A 20 9.21 6.73 -14.86
CA THR A 20 10.43 6.08 -14.36
C THR A 20 11.12 6.88 -13.26
N ASP A 21 10.91 8.19 -13.20
CA ASP A 21 11.41 9.06 -12.13
C ASP A 21 10.82 8.71 -10.77
N HIS A 22 9.63 8.10 -10.74
CA HIS A 22 8.96 7.60 -9.54
C HIS A 22 9.42 6.19 -9.15
N TYR A 23 10.70 5.89 -9.24
CA TYR A 23 11.23 4.55 -8.99
C TYR A 23 11.08 4.11 -7.52
N ALA A 24 11.15 5.03 -6.57
CA ALA A 24 11.10 4.72 -5.15
C ALA A 24 9.73 4.14 -4.71
N ILE A 25 8.63 4.53 -5.36
CA ILE A 25 7.32 3.92 -5.08
C ILE A 25 7.26 2.45 -5.48
N ARG A 26 8.10 1.99 -6.41
CA ARG A 26 8.15 0.57 -6.77
C ARG A 26 8.65 -0.28 -5.60
N GLY A 27 9.66 0.22 -4.86
CA GLY A 27 10.10 -0.39 -3.60
C GLY A 27 8.99 -0.36 -2.54
N LEU A 28 8.42 0.82 -2.28
CA LEU A 28 7.37 1.02 -1.27
C LEU A 28 6.13 0.14 -1.52
N LEU A 29 5.73 -0.03 -2.77
CA LEU A 29 4.58 -0.83 -3.18
C LEU A 29 4.88 -2.31 -3.41
N SER A 30 6.05 -2.79 -3.02
CA SER A 30 6.45 -4.21 -3.15
C SER A 30 6.38 -4.72 -4.60
N VAL A 31 6.78 -3.90 -5.57
CA VAL A 31 6.80 -4.29 -6.98
C VAL A 31 8.03 -5.13 -7.26
N HIS A 32 7.82 -6.41 -7.62
CA HIS A 32 8.89 -7.34 -7.98
C HIS A 32 9.15 -7.36 -9.49
N TRP A 33 8.09 -7.38 -10.29
CA TRP A 33 8.13 -7.51 -11.72
C TRP A 33 7.46 -6.34 -12.41
N LEU A 34 8.06 -5.87 -13.51
CA LEU A 34 7.44 -4.95 -14.45
C LEU A 34 7.32 -5.62 -15.81
N PHE A 35 6.20 -5.38 -16.46
CA PHE A 35 5.90 -5.83 -17.81
C PHE A 35 5.70 -4.60 -18.68
N ASP A 36 6.59 -4.37 -19.63
CA ASP A 36 6.53 -3.29 -20.59
C ASP A 36 6.12 -3.82 -21.95
N ASP A 37 5.18 -3.17 -22.61
CA ASP A 37 4.74 -3.57 -23.95
C ASP A 37 5.84 -3.26 -24.96
N ASP A 38 6.36 -4.28 -25.65
CA ASP A 38 7.47 -4.14 -26.62
C ASP A 38 7.02 -3.47 -27.94
N HIS A 39 5.73 -3.12 -28.07
CA HIS A 39 5.17 -2.48 -29.26
C HIS A 39 5.32 -0.96 -29.25
N ASP A 40 5.58 -0.36 -28.10
CA ASP A 40 5.87 1.06 -27.94
C ASP A 40 7.37 1.29 -27.73
N ASP A 41 7.83 2.53 -27.92
CA ASP A 41 9.19 2.93 -27.55
C ASP A 41 9.49 2.48 -26.12
N ALA A 42 10.55 1.72 -25.93
CA ALA A 42 10.89 1.04 -24.69
C ALA A 42 10.84 1.98 -23.48
N TYR A 43 9.76 1.91 -22.73
CA TYR A 43 9.46 2.85 -21.62
C TYR A 43 10.41 2.64 -20.43
N PHE A 44 10.81 1.40 -20.18
CA PHE A 44 11.69 1.03 -19.06
C PHE A 44 13.13 0.72 -19.47
N ALA A 45 13.41 0.51 -20.76
CA ALA A 45 14.77 0.48 -21.24
C ALA A 45 15.34 1.91 -21.24
N GLY A 46 16.59 2.06 -20.83
CA GLY A 46 17.34 3.29 -21.04
C GLY A 46 17.86 3.36 -22.50
N GLU A 47 19.18 3.52 -22.68
CA GLU A 47 19.77 3.52 -24.02
C GLU A 47 19.74 2.13 -24.68
N ASP A 48 19.74 1.07 -23.87
CA ASP A 48 19.57 -0.32 -24.30
C ASP A 48 19.04 -1.19 -23.16
N MET A 49 18.81 -2.49 -23.41
CA MET A 49 18.27 -3.43 -22.42
C MET A 49 19.21 -3.72 -21.24
N SER A 50 20.47 -3.32 -21.30
CA SER A 50 21.42 -3.44 -20.20
C SER A 50 21.46 -2.22 -19.28
N ASP A 51 20.80 -1.12 -19.70
CA ASP A 51 20.74 0.15 -18.97
C ASP A 51 19.27 0.47 -18.63
N PRO A 52 18.75 -0.03 -17.51
CA PRO A 52 17.36 0.20 -17.13
C PRO A 52 17.12 1.67 -16.76
N ALA A 53 15.99 2.21 -17.19
CA ALA A 53 15.58 3.58 -16.87
C ALA A 53 15.26 3.79 -15.38
N MET A 54 15.20 2.71 -14.60
CA MET A 54 14.95 2.78 -13.14
C MET A 54 16.04 2.04 -12.37
N PRO A 55 16.57 2.66 -11.27
CA PRO A 55 17.55 2.02 -10.41
C PRO A 55 17.06 0.69 -9.84
N GLY A 56 17.94 -0.30 -9.83
CA GLY A 56 17.68 -1.60 -9.21
C GLY A 56 16.88 -2.58 -10.06
N PHE A 57 16.48 -2.23 -11.28
CA PHE A 57 15.85 -3.16 -12.21
C PHE A 57 16.87 -3.79 -13.15
N ALA A 58 16.61 -5.03 -13.55
CA ALA A 58 17.39 -5.75 -14.56
C ALA A 58 16.47 -6.41 -15.57
N TYR A 59 16.88 -6.42 -16.84
CA TYR A 59 16.14 -7.10 -17.89
C TYR A 59 16.18 -8.62 -17.67
N TYR A 60 15.01 -9.23 -17.58
CA TYR A 60 14.85 -10.67 -17.37
C TYR A 60 14.64 -11.43 -18.68
N GLY A 61 13.88 -10.85 -19.62
CA GLY A 61 13.56 -11.47 -20.91
C GLY A 61 12.28 -10.91 -21.52
N ASN A 62 11.89 -11.50 -22.66
CA ASN A 62 10.64 -11.15 -23.34
C ASN A 62 9.71 -12.36 -23.38
N ALA A 63 8.42 -12.16 -23.12
CA ALA A 63 7.41 -13.18 -23.25
C ALA A 63 6.05 -12.56 -23.65
N ASN A 64 5.39 -13.15 -24.64
CA ASN A 64 4.07 -12.75 -25.13
C ASN A 64 3.97 -11.27 -25.57
N GLY A 65 5.05 -10.68 -26.10
CA GLY A 65 5.08 -9.29 -26.51
C GLY A 65 5.28 -8.30 -25.37
N TYR A 66 5.82 -8.76 -24.25
CA TYR A 66 6.20 -7.92 -23.11
C TYR A 66 7.66 -8.10 -22.76
N ASP A 67 8.37 -7.01 -22.59
CA ASP A 67 9.65 -6.98 -21.93
C ASP A 67 9.46 -7.07 -20.42
N ILE A 68 10.19 -8.00 -19.79
CA ILE A 68 10.06 -8.32 -18.38
C ILE A 68 11.29 -7.81 -17.65
N TRP A 69 11.06 -7.02 -16.62
CA TRP A 69 12.10 -6.44 -15.77
C TRP A 69 11.93 -6.91 -14.33
N GLU A 70 13.01 -7.37 -13.70
CA GLU A 70 13.04 -7.80 -12.31
C GLU A 70 13.63 -6.71 -11.43
N ASN A 71 12.92 -6.37 -10.35
CA ASN A 71 13.45 -5.52 -9.30
C ASN A 71 14.38 -6.31 -8.39
N GLN A 72 15.70 -6.11 -8.54
CA GLN A 72 16.73 -6.77 -7.74
C GLN A 72 16.71 -6.35 -6.26
N TYR A 73 16.06 -5.21 -5.96
CA TYR A 73 15.87 -4.64 -4.64
C TYR A 73 14.42 -4.73 -4.16
N TYR A 74 13.67 -5.67 -4.70
CA TYR A 74 12.30 -5.96 -4.28
C TYR A 74 12.17 -6.11 -2.77
N ILE A 75 11.19 -5.44 -2.18
CA ILE A 75 10.83 -5.52 -0.76
C ILE A 75 9.56 -6.37 -0.65
N PRO A 76 9.59 -7.51 0.08
CA PRO A 76 8.37 -8.28 0.35
C PRO A 76 7.30 -7.45 1.08
N MET A 77 6.04 -7.81 0.88
CA MET A 77 4.91 -7.14 1.52
C MET A 77 4.95 -7.30 3.04
N GLY A 78 4.76 -6.21 3.75
CA GLY A 78 4.83 -6.15 5.21
C GLY A 78 6.25 -5.98 5.71
N PHE A 79 6.62 -4.77 6.12
CA PHE A 79 7.96 -4.48 6.66
C PHE A 79 7.94 -3.41 7.74
N SER A 80 8.95 -3.40 8.60
CA SER A 80 9.05 -2.47 9.72
C SER A 80 9.93 -1.27 9.43
N TYR A 81 9.79 -0.25 10.29
CA TYR A 81 10.59 0.96 10.32
C TYR A 81 11.22 1.19 11.69
N ASP A 82 12.34 1.89 11.71
CA ASP A 82 12.94 2.44 12.94
C ASP A 82 12.58 3.90 13.13
N TYR A 83 12.36 4.62 12.01
CA TYR A 83 12.21 6.07 12.00
C TYR A 83 10.84 6.50 11.53
N TYR A 84 10.39 7.63 12.07
CA TYR A 84 9.22 8.35 11.52
C TYR A 84 9.60 9.78 11.14
N ILE A 85 8.77 10.36 10.26
CA ILE A 85 8.64 11.80 10.05
C ILE A 85 7.16 12.16 10.20
N THR A 86 6.89 13.39 10.63
CA THR A 86 5.51 13.87 10.73
C THR A 86 4.95 14.25 9.36
N ARG A 87 3.62 14.31 9.28
CA ARG A 87 2.94 14.76 8.07
C ARG A 87 3.34 16.17 7.64
N SER A 88 3.53 17.08 8.62
CA SER A 88 4.00 18.44 8.37
C SER A 88 5.41 18.46 7.80
N GLU A 89 6.34 17.68 8.36
CA GLU A 89 7.70 17.55 7.84
C GLU A 89 7.75 16.95 6.44
N TYR A 90 6.97 15.88 6.20
CA TYR A 90 6.83 15.27 4.89
C TYR A 90 6.33 16.27 3.84
N ASN A 91 5.34 17.09 4.19
CA ASN A 91 4.84 18.12 3.29
C ASN A 91 5.89 19.21 3.01
N ALA A 92 6.70 19.57 3.99
CA ALA A 92 7.77 20.55 3.88
C ALA A 92 8.94 20.09 2.99
N LEU A 93 9.14 18.77 2.78
CA LEU A 93 10.19 18.26 1.87
C LEU A 93 10.09 18.80 0.44
N ASN A 94 8.98 19.40 0.05
CA ASN A 94 8.76 19.94 -1.28
C ASN A 94 8.94 21.45 -1.40
N GLU A 95 9.15 22.16 -0.30
CA GLU A 95 9.24 23.61 -0.35
C GLU A 95 10.61 24.04 -0.90
N GLY A 96 10.67 24.33 -2.20
CA GLY A 96 11.82 24.95 -2.86
C GLY A 96 12.83 24.04 -3.55
N SER A 97 12.56 22.75 -3.70
CA SER A 97 13.43 21.78 -4.39
C SER A 97 12.95 21.49 -5.81
N GLU A 98 13.87 21.45 -6.79
CA GLU A 98 13.58 20.97 -8.16
C GLU A 98 13.26 19.46 -8.19
N ASN A 99 13.68 18.69 -7.19
CA ASN A 99 13.49 17.23 -7.05
C ASN A 99 12.44 16.86 -5.97
N ALA A 100 11.58 17.77 -5.64
CA ALA A 100 10.63 17.67 -4.55
C ALA A 100 9.79 16.36 -4.53
N ILE A 101 9.45 15.82 -5.68
CA ILE A 101 8.64 14.60 -5.82
C ILE A 101 9.46 13.37 -5.39
N GLY A 102 10.68 13.24 -5.88
CA GLY A 102 11.57 12.13 -5.54
C GLY A 102 11.92 12.07 -4.04
N ASP A 103 12.14 13.22 -3.41
CA ASP A 103 12.48 13.29 -1.99
C ASP A 103 11.35 12.73 -1.10
N ARG A 104 10.08 12.96 -1.43
CA ARG A 104 8.94 12.42 -0.68
C ARG A 104 8.83 10.91 -0.77
N GLU A 105 9.05 10.35 -1.93
CA GLU A 105 9.01 8.91 -2.15
C GLU A 105 10.15 8.20 -1.42
N LEU A 106 11.37 8.75 -1.53
CA LEU A 106 12.56 8.27 -0.84
C LEU A 106 12.43 8.38 0.68
N ALA A 107 11.83 9.47 1.16
CA ALA A 107 11.57 9.65 2.59
C ALA A 107 10.64 8.56 3.14
N MET A 108 9.58 8.19 2.41
CA MET A 108 8.65 7.13 2.83
C MET A 108 9.27 5.73 2.87
N LEU A 109 10.37 5.49 2.16
CA LEU A 109 11.14 4.24 2.31
C LEU A 109 12.03 4.25 3.55
N ARG A 110 12.60 5.40 3.89
CA ARG A 110 13.51 5.55 5.04
C ARG A 110 12.78 5.67 6.36
N ALA A 111 11.69 6.42 6.39
CA ALA A 111 10.91 6.69 7.59
C ALA A 111 9.42 6.60 7.28
N ILE A 112 8.65 6.06 8.21
CA ILE A 112 7.20 6.04 8.09
C ILE A 112 6.62 7.44 8.33
N VAL A 113 5.69 7.87 7.48
CA VAL A 113 4.98 9.14 7.66
C VAL A 113 3.79 8.93 8.59
N ILE A 114 3.80 9.62 9.72
CA ILE A 114 2.71 9.60 10.71
C ILE A 114 2.02 10.96 10.80
N GLU A 115 0.76 10.99 11.24
CA GLU A 115 0.05 12.26 11.48
C GLU A 115 0.65 12.97 12.71
N ASP A 116 0.69 14.30 12.70
CA ASP A 116 1.36 15.13 13.71
C ASP A 116 0.82 14.90 15.14
N ASP A 117 -0.45 14.55 15.28
CA ASP A 117 -1.11 14.26 16.56
C ASP A 117 -0.84 12.85 17.07
N ARG A 118 -0.17 12.00 16.28
CA ARG A 118 0.15 10.61 16.62
C ARG A 118 1.56 10.41 17.17
N VAL A 119 2.41 11.43 17.18
CA VAL A 119 3.82 11.34 17.62
C VAL A 119 3.93 10.69 19.00
N GLN A 120 3.15 11.14 19.97
CA GLN A 120 3.19 10.61 21.34
C GLN A 120 2.80 9.12 21.40
N TYR A 121 1.95 8.65 20.50
CA TYR A 121 1.53 7.23 20.45
C TYR A 121 2.67 6.30 20.03
N TYR A 122 3.57 6.78 19.16
CA TYR A 122 4.71 5.98 18.67
C TYR A 122 6.00 6.21 19.47
N GLU A 123 5.95 7.02 20.54
CA GLU A 123 7.08 7.24 21.43
C GLU A 123 7.52 5.91 22.07
N GLY A 124 8.77 5.52 21.84
CA GLY A 124 9.31 4.23 22.29
C GLY A 124 9.20 3.09 21.26
N ILE A 125 8.43 3.26 20.18
CA ILE A 125 8.34 2.30 19.06
C ILE A 125 9.20 2.78 17.89
N LEU A 126 9.18 4.09 17.62
CA LEU A 126 9.87 4.73 16.50
C LEU A 126 10.74 5.89 16.99
N GLU A 127 11.86 6.11 16.33
CA GLU A 127 12.69 7.29 16.53
C GLU A 127 12.36 8.36 15.48
N HIS A 128 12.46 9.63 15.87
CA HIS A 128 12.31 10.72 14.88
C HIS A 128 13.52 10.74 13.94
N LEU A 129 13.28 10.80 12.62
CA LEU A 129 14.33 10.78 11.61
C LEU A 129 15.29 11.97 11.81
N PRO A 130 16.58 11.72 12.11
CA PRO A 130 17.56 12.78 12.30
C PRO A 130 17.78 13.62 11.04
N GLU A 131 18.03 14.92 11.19
CA GLU A 131 18.35 15.83 10.08
C GLU A 131 19.52 15.31 9.21
N SER A 132 20.53 14.67 9.82
CA SER A 132 21.68 14.10 9.12
C SER A 132 21.30 12.97 8.16
N MET A 133 20.13 12.37 8.32
CA MET A 133 19.61 11.29 7.48
C MET A 133 18.58 11.75 6.45
N ARG A 134 18.30 13.05 6.37
CA ARG A 134 17.33 13.65 5.44
C ARG A 134 17.91 14.00 4.06
N SER A 135 19.09 13.48 3.71
CA SER A 135 19.63 13.54 2.36
C SER A 135 19.21 12.31 1.58
N PHE A 136 18.38 12.51 0.58
CA PHE A 136 17.81 11.45 -0.24
C PHE A 136 18.56 11.34 -1.56
N THR A 137 19.08 10.15 -1.87
CA THR A 137 19.86 9.86 -3.07
C THR A 137 19.50 8.48 -3.61
N GLU A 138 19.82 8.21 -4.87
CA GLU A 138 19.64 6.90 -5.49
C GLU A 138 20.37 5.78 -4.75
N ASN A 139 21.63 6.00 -4.37
CA ASN A 139 22.36 5.02 -3.56
C ASN A 139 21.71 4.80 -2.19
N GLY A 140 21.17 5.86 -1.58
CA GLY A 140 20.38 5.77 -0.35
C GLY A 140 19.12 4.94 -0.54
N TYR A 141 18.42 5.10 -1.67
CA TYR A 141 17.25 4.30 -2.03
C TYR A 141 17.57 2.79 -2.06
N LEU A 142 18.65 2.40 -2.74
CA LEU A 142 19.02 0.99 -2.84
C LEU A 142 19.33 0.42 -1.44
N GLN A 143 20.00 1.18 -0.59
CA GLN A 143 20.26 0.78 0.78
C GLN A 143 18.96 0.69 1.61
N ASP A 144 18.07 1.68 1.52
CA ASP A 144 16.77 1.66 2.21
C ASP A 144 15.93 0.44 1.78
N CYS A 145 15.96 0.05 0.50
CA CYS A 145 15.31 -1.17 0.02
C CYS A 145 15.89 -2.44 0.66
N LEU A 146 17.21 -2.54 0.79
CA LEU A 146 17.85 -3.68 1.45
C LEU A 146 17.48 -3.74 2.93
N ASP A 147 17.52 -2.62 3.63
CA ASP A 147 17.15 -2.52 5.05
C ASP A 147 15.69 -2.92 5.28
N ARG A 148 14.77 -2.48 4.41
CA ARG A 148 13.34 -2.88 4.48
C ARG A 148 13.16 -4.37 4.16
N ARG A 149 13.91 -4.92 3.21
CA ARG A 149 13.87 -6.35 2.88
C ARG A 149 14.28 -7.23 4.06
N GLU A 150 15.33 -6.87 4.77
CA GLU A 150 15.79 -7.61 5.95
C GLU A 150 14.76 -7.61 7.09
N ARG A 151 13.88 -6.61 7.11
CA ARG A 151 12.85 -6.39 8.13
C ARG A 151 11.44 -6.67 7.61
N SER A 152 11.33 -7.42 6.54
CA SER A 152 10.04 -7.78 5.96
C SER A 152 9.48 -9.07 6.54
N CYS A 153 8.18 -9.26 6.39
CA CYS A 153 7.51 -10.47 6.77
C CYS A 153 8.12 -11.69 6.08
N SER A 154 8.31 -12.76 6.81
CA SER A 154 8.83 -14.05 6.33
C SER A 154 7.81 -14.78 5.44
N SER A 155 6.53 -14.50 5.61
CA SER A 155 5.45 -15.01 4.76
C SER A 155 4.36 -13.97 4.56
N PHE A 156 3.72 -14.02 3.38
CA PHE A 156 2.55 -13.23 3.04
C PHE A 156 1.62 -14.07 2.17
N THR A 157 0.39 -14.24 2.60
CA THR A 157 -0.64 -15.02 1.88
C THR A 157 -1.93 -14.22 1.83
N TYR A 158 -2.50 -14.04 0.64
CA TYR A 158 -3.78 -13.36 0.47
C TYR A 158 -4.92 -14.34 0.20
N THR A 159 -6.12 -13.93 0.57
CA THR A 159 -7.38 -14.62 0.32
C THR A 159 -8.35 -13.69 -0.38
N ASN A 160 -9.55 -14.17 -0.69
CA ASN A 160 -10.60 -13.32 -1.31
C ASN A 160 -11.12 -12.21 -0.36
N THR A 161 -10.84 -12.31 0.93
CA THR A 161 -11.38 -11.41 1.96
C THR A 161 -10.31 -10.75 2.81
N GLY A 162 -9.03 -10.93 2.49
CA GLY A 162 -7.95 -10.36 3.29
C GLY A 162 -6.60 -11.00 3.04
N PHE A 163 -5.72 -10.90 4.01
CA PHE A 163 -4.39 -11.50 3.95
C PHE A 163 -3.86 -11.84 5.34
N THR A 164 -2.89 -12.73 5.38
CA THR A 164 -2.14 -13.12 6.58
C THR A 164 -0.66 -12.97 6.30
N ALA A 165 0.08 -12.43 7.26
CA ALA A 165 1.53 -12.28 7.21
C ALA A 165 2.16 -12.80 8.52
N GLN A 166 3.43 -13.17 8.47
CA GLN A 166 4.21 -13.58 9.64
C GLN A 166 5.52 -12.82 9.68
N ILE A 167 5.92 -12.41 10.88
CA ILE A 167 7.17 -11.70 11.12
C ILE A 167 7.78 -12.13 12.45
N ASP A 168 9.11 -12.21 12.49
CA ASP A 168 9.86 -12.31 13.75
C ASP A 168 10.12 -10.89 14.27
N SER A 169 9.78 -10.63 15.52
CA SER A 169 9.88 -9.32 16.14
C SER A 169 10.68 -9.37 17.42
N THR A 170 11.83 -8.67 17.45
CA THR A 170 12.72 -8.63 18.62
C THR A 170 12.31 -7.59 19.66
N GLN A 171 11.33 -6.74 19.32
CA GLN A 171 10.76 -5.69 20.18
C GLN A 171 9.39 -5.28 19.65
N GLU A 172 8.65 -4.47 20.39
CA GLU A 172 7.45 -3.85 19.85
C GLU A 172 7.79 -2.98 18.64
N GLN A 173 7.10 -3.19 17.50
CA GLN A 173 7.39 -2.47 16.25
C GLN A 173 6.13 -2.27 15.41
N ILE A 174 6.18 -1.32 14.48
CA ILE A 174 5.11 -1.08 13.51
C ILE A 174 5.41 -1.79 12.19
N ILE A 175 4.44 -2.54 11.66
CA ILE A 175 4.54 -3.23 10.38
C ILE A 175 3.65 -2.53 9.38
N PHE A 176 4.27 -1.99 8.35
CA PHE A 176 3.62 -1.31 7.23
C PHE A 176 3.19 -2.30 6.15
N PHE A 177 2.01 -2.07 5.59
CA PHE A 177 1.50 -2.77 4.42
C PHE A 177 1.09 -1.74 3.36
N SER A 178 1.58 -1.89 2.14
CA SER A 178 1.23 -1.03 1.00
C SER A 178 -0.19 -1.30 0.48
N VAL A 179 -1.13 -1.46 1.41
CA VAL A 179 -2.55 -1.65 1.17
C VAL A 179 -3.29 -0.39 1.62
N PRO A 180 -4.16 0.20 0.77
CA PRO A 180 -4.90 1.41 1.12
C PRO A 180 -5.75 1.24 2.38
N TYR A 181 -5.68 2.22 3.29
CA TYR A 181 -6.52 2.29 4.48
C TYR A 181 -7.97 2.57 4.10
N GLU A 182 -8.86 1.68 4.50
CA GLU A 182 -10.31 1.85 4.34
C GLU A 182 -11.08 1.30 5.55
N ALA A 183 -12.27 1.87 5.81
CA ALA A 183 -13.09 1.53 6.96
C ALA A 183 -13.63 0.06 6.99
N GLY A 184 -13.49 -0.67 5.89
CA GLY A 184 -13.88 -2.08 5.79
C GLY A 184 -12.86 -3.05 6.35
N TRP A 185 -11.64 -2.62 6.62
CA TRP A 185 -10.58 -3.44 7.18
C TRP A 185 -10.69 -3.62 8.68
N SER A 186 -10.36 -4.81 9.14
CA SER A 186 -10.08 -5.16 10.53
C SER A 186 -8.80 -5.98 10.60
N ALA A 187 -8.04 -5.86 11.69
CA ALA A 187 -6.80 -6.57 11.89
C ALA A 187 -6.78 -7.31 13.23
N ALA A 188 -6.03 -8.40 13.27
CA ALA A 188 -5.69 -9.13 14.47
C ALA A 188 -4.20 -9.50 14.47
N VAL A 189 -3.57 -9.50 15.63
CA VAL A 189 -2.20 -9.93 15.86
C VAL A 189 -2.25 -11.10 16.85
N ASN A 190 -1.71 -12.26 16.45
CA ASN A 190 -1.81 -13.51 17.22
C ASN A 190 -3.25 -13.86 17.64
N GLY A 191 -4.23 -13.52 16.77
CA GLY A 191 -5.65 -13.76 17.02
C GLY A 191 -6.36 -12.68 17.86
N GLU A 192 -5.63 -11.73 18.45
CA GLU A 192 -6.21 -10.63 19.22
C GLU A 192 -6.47 -9.40 18.33
N PRO A 193 -7.67 -8.79 18.37
CA PRO A 193 -8.00 -7.61 17.59
C PRO A 193 -7.09 -6.43 17.93
N VAL A 194 -6.56 -5.77 16.87
CA VAL A 194 -5.72 -4.57 17.01
C VAL A 194 -6.24 -3.42 16.16
N ALA A 195 -5.85 -2.20 16.53
CA ALA A 195 -6.13 -1.02 15.72
C ALA A 195 -5.28 -1.03 14.44
N ILE A 196 -5.87 -0.60 13.33
CA ILE A 196 -5.17 -0.33 12.09
C ILE A 196 -4.77 1.13 12.09
N GLU A 197 -3.48 1.40 11.94
CA GLU A 197 -2.93 2.74 11.85
C GLU A 197 -2.91 3.22 10.40
N LYS A 198 -3.34 4.48 10.17
CA LYS A 198 -3.22 5.13 8.86
C LYS A 198 -1.87 5.85 8.80
N VAL A 199 -1.00 5.40 7.90
CA VAL A 199 0.36 5.89 7.74
C VAL A 199 0.69 6.14 6.26
N ASN A 200 1.86 6.73 5.98
CA ASN A 200 2.34 6.96 4.61
C ASN A 200 1.24 7.51 3.69
N VAL A 201 0.50 8.53 4.19
CA VAL A 201 -0.51 9.28 3.42
C VAL A 201 -1.72 8.46 2.97
N GLY A 202 -1.98 7.31 3.57
CA GLY A 202 -3.19 6.56 3.26
C GLY A 202 -3.05 5.05 3.16
N PHE A 203 -1.95 4.51 3.61
CA PHE A 203 -1.74 3.06 3.75
C PHE A 203 -1.98 2.57 5.17
N MET A 204 -1.90 1.26 5.35
CA MET A 204 -2.17 0.61 6.61
C MET A 204 -0.88 0.15 7.32
N ALA A 205 -0.92 0.21 8.64
CA ALA A 205 0.07 -0.45 9.48
C ALA A 205 -0.61 -1.01 10.74
N VAL A 206 0.07 -1.93 11.41
CA VAL A 206 -0.30 -2.42 12.75
C VAL A 206 0.93 -2.45 13.64
N VAL A 207 0.72 -2.25 14.93
CA VAL A 207 1.77 -2.46 15.94
C VAL A 207 1.75 -3.92 16.36
N VAL A 208 2.92 -4.55 16.38
CA VAL A 208 3.10 -5.94 16.80
C VAL A 208 4.00 -6.01 18.02
N PRO A 209 3.75 -6.93 18.97
CA PRO A 209 4.61 -7.15 20.12
C PRO A 209 5.90 -7.88 19.72
N GLU A 210 6.86 -7.94 20.64
CA GLU A 210 7.97 -8.88 20.58
C GLU A 210 7.44 -10.33 20.50
N GLY A 211 8.06 -11.15 19.66
CA GLY A 211 7.73 -12.57 19.55
C GLY A 211 8.30 -13.23 18.29
N ASP A 212 8.49 -14.53 18.37
CA ASP A 212 8.83 -15.37 17.23
C ASP A 212 7.55 -15.69 16.43
N SER A 213 7.62 -15.58 15.11
CA SER A 213 6.50 -15.90 14.18
C SER A 213 5.18 -15.22 14.53
N VAL A 214 5.24 -13.91 14.85
CA VAL A 214 4.03 -13.12 15.12
C VAL A 214 3.14 -13.15 13.89
N THR A 215 1.90 -13.60 14.05
CA THR A 215 0.92 -13.72 12.98
C THR A 215 0.05 -12.46 12.92
N ILE A 216 -0.03 -11.85 11.75
CA ILE A 216 -0.83 -10.66 11.46
C ILE A 216 -1.91 -11.06 10.48
N GLU A 217 -3.17 -10.81 10.81
CA GLU A 217 -4.33 -11.14 9.97
C GLU A 217 -5.11 -9.88 9.66
N PHE A 218 -5.42 -9.65 8.37
CA PHE A 218 -6.31 -8.60 7.93
C PHE A 218 -7.53 -9.21 7.24
N THR A 219 -8.70 -8.72 7.60
CA THR A 219 -9.96 -9.13 6.97
C THR A 219 -10.74 -7.90 6.50
N TYR A 220 -11.20 -7.93 5.25
CA TYR A 220 -12.01 -6.87 4.65
C TYR A 220 -13.48 -7.24 4.55
N ARG A 221 -14.34 -6.35 4.99
CA ARG A 221 -15.79 -6.44 4.81
C ARG A 221 -16.30 -5.15 4.19
N THR A 222 -16.91 -5.24 3.02
CA THR A 222 -17.45 -4.08 2.33
C THR A 222 -18.47 -3.34 3.21
N PRO A 223 -18.21 -2.08 3.58
CA PRO A 223 -19.14 -1.29 4.39
C PRO A 223 -20.51 -1.18 3.73
N GLY A 224 -21.58 -1.35 4.51
CA GLY A 224 -22.94 -1.23 4.03
C GLY A 224 -23.50 -2.44 3.25
N LEU A 225 -22.67 -3.44 2.88
CA LEU A 225 -23.13 -4.59 2.11
C LEU A 225 -24.27 -5.35 2.79
N ALA A 226 -24.12 -5.65 4.08
CA ALA A 226 -25.16 -6.37 4.83
C ALA A 226 -26.45 -5.55 4.94
N LEU A 227 -26.35 -4.23 5.13
CA LEU A 227 -27.50 -3.33 5.17
C LEU A 227 -28.20 -3.27 3.79
N GLY A 228 -27.43 -3.10 2.73
CA GLY A 228 -27.96 -3.08 1.36
C GLY A 228 -28.68 -4.39 0.99
N PHE A 229 -28.08 -5.53 1.37
CA PHE A 229 -28.71 -6.84 1.19
C PHE A 229 -30.04 -6.95 1.99
N GLY A 230 -30.06 -6.49 3.24
CA GLY A 230 -31.26 -6.46 4.05
C GLY A 230 -32.39 -5.62 3.43
N ILE A 231 -32.06 -4.40 2.95
CA ILE A 231 -33.00 -3.51 2.27
C ILE A 231 -33.56 -4.19 1.01
N THR A 232 -32.70 -4.85 0.23
CA THR A 232 -33.09 -5.57 -0.98
C THR A 232 -34.08 -6.70 -0.67
N LEU A 233 -33.82 -7.50 0.36
CA LEU A 233 -34.74 -8.58 0.76
C LEU A 233 -36.09 -8.06 1.21
N VAL A 234 -36.12 -6.99 2.03
CA VAL A 234 -37.36 -6.35 2.48
C VAL A 234 -38.14 -5.80 1.28
N SER A 235 -37.47 -5.10 0.37
CA SER A 235 -38.10 -4.55 -0.84
C SER A 235 -38.71 -5.65 -1.74
N LEU A 236 -37.99 -6.75 -1.89
CA LEU A 236 -38.47 -7.91 -2.65
C LEU A 236 -39.71 -8.54 -2.00
N ALA A 237 -39.68 -8.70 -0.65
CA ALA A 237 -40.83 -9.24 0.08
C ALA A 237 -42.07 -8.32 -0.04
N LEU A 238 -41.90 -7.00 0.05
CA LEU A 238 -42.97 -6.03 -0.17
C LEU A 238 -43.51 -6.07 -1.60
N LEU A 239 -42.65 -6.22 -2.60
CA LEU A 239 -43.07 -6.36 -3.98
C LEU A 239 -43.91 -7.63 -4.19
N VAL A 240 -43.47 -8.76 -3.66
CA VAL A 240 -44.21 -10.03 -3.73
C VAL A 240 -45.56 -9.90 -3.02
N ALA A 241 -45.60 -9.32 -1.82
CA ALA A 241 -46.85 -9.07 -1.12
C ALA A 241 -47.80 -8.16 -1.90
N TYR A 242 -47.31 -7.08 -2.49
CA TYR A 242 -48.08 -6.20 -3.38
C TYR A 242 -48.68 -6.95 -4.57
N LEU A 243 -47.88 -7.76 -5.30
CA LEU A 243 -48.37 -8.53 -6.44
C LEU A 243 -49.42 -9.56 -6.03
N MET A 244 -49.28 -10.21 -4.88
CA MET A 244 -50.28 -11.14 -4.35
C MET A 244 -51.61 -10.43 -4.02
N LEU A 245 -51.55 -9.25 -3.44
CA LEU A 245 -52.73 -8.43 -3.14
C LEU A 245 -53.40 -7.97 -4.42
N MET A 246 -52.67 -7.49 -5.40
CA MET A 246 -53.20 -7.07 -6.69
C MET A 246 -53.86 -8.23 -7.45
N ASN A 247 -53.32 -9.43 -7.41
CA ASN A 247 -53.93 -10.61 -8.02
C ASN A 247 -55.21 -11.05 -7.33
N ARG A 248 -55.38 -10.78 -6.04
CA ARG A 248 -56.62 -11.05 -5.31
C ARG A 248 -57.75 -10.03 -5.61
N VAL A 249 -57.39 -8.78 -5.92
CA VAL A 249 -58.29 -7.68 -6.17
C VAL A 249 -58.76 -7.64 -7.65
N ARG A 250 -58.04 -8.26 -8.58
CA ARG A 250 -58.46 -8.33 -9.99
C ARG A 250 -59.68 -9.24 -10.10
N PRO A 251 -60.87 -8.74 -10.58
CA PRO A 251 -61.99 -9.58 -10.85
C PRO A 251 -61.65 -10.61 -11.92
N ARG A 252 -61.99 -11.88 -11.70
CA ARG A 252 -61.85 -12.92 -12.74
C ARG A 252 -62.70 -12.47 -13.93
N PRO A 253 -62.11 -12.45 -15.17
CA PRO A 253 -62.93 -12.24 -16.38
C PRO A 253 -63.99 -13.34 -16.45
N ALA A 254 -65.25 -12.91 -16.72
CA ALA A 254 -66.40 -13.79 -16.90
C ALA A 254 -66.25 -14.67 -18.14
#